data_1abc650614f6aa61c9d59be9158aed75
#
_entry.id   1abc650614f6aa61c9d59be9158aed75
#
_cell.length_a   1.000
_cell.length_b   1.000
_cell.length_c   1.000
_cell.angle_alpha   90.00
_cell.angle_beta   90.00
_cell.angle_gamma   90.00
#
_symmetry.space_group_name_H-M   'P 1'
#
loop_
_entity.id
_entity.type
_entity.pdbx_description
1 polymer ?
#
loop_
_entity_poly.entity_id
_entity_poly.type
_entity_poly.pdbx_seq_one_letter_code
_entity_poly.pdbx_strand_id
1 'polypeptide(L)'
;MGNLVSSVKASALEVPAPFPLDDLHVKNAPEEEIPNPGSLEDLHKKTKEILPNTFEGARIVLSKPLSQQFQVVHTMTLLPSLNYPSGYRFNATFVDVDMKNPQEPNSILTGDIDPSGNLNATMIHQFGPRWKGKFQAQMSQTSNMSGGQGIMEYKGNRFTSSLTGVNIDVVNNSGIMVAQHLHAITPSIALGCEMARQYGNNVPGGSMTFVSLAGRYCTPDYTFSALAGLASLNLCYYQKASDELQFGIELDSKIMKMSETTCTIAYQADIPKADVSVKAAIDSTWTVSTVIEKKLQPLPVTLSLSGSLNHMSSKFQLGCGFVVG
;
A
#
# COMPACT_ATOMS: atom_id res chain seq x y z
N MET A 1 43.75 11.05 -94.60
CA MET A 1 44.52 11.58 -93.50
C MET A 1 43.68 12.67 -92.85
N GLY A 2 42.87 12.35 -91.92
CA GLY A 2 41.90 13.24 -91.32
C GLY A 2 41.82 13.02 -89.83
N ASN A 3 42.16 13.97 -89.06
CA ASN A 3 42.09 14.02 -87.64
C ASN A 3 40.61 14.21 -87.22
N LEU A 4 40.02 13.26 -86.52
CA LEU A 4 38.77 13.44 -85.77
C LEU A 4 39.10 13.71 -84.33
N VAL A 5 38.98 14.98 -83.92
CA VAL A 5 39.00 15.40 -82.56
C VAL A 5 37.55 15.36 -82.07
N SER A 6 37.19 14.40 -81.24
CA SER A 6 35.92 14.35 -80.57
C SER A 6 35.99 15.11 -79.28
N SER A 7 35.23 16.21 -79.19
CA SER A 7 35.04 17.00 -77.98
C SER A 7 34.16 16.28 -76.99
N VAL A 8 34.71 15.88 -75.86
CA VAL A 8 33.93 15.40 -74.68
C VAL A 8 33.31 16.61 -73.98
N LYS A 9 31.98 16.71 -74.02
CA LYS A 9 31.21 17.63 -73.19
C LYS A 9 31.25 17.15 -71.76
N ALA A 10 31.86 17.91 -70.89
CA ALA A 10 31.74 17.71 -69.47
C ALA A 10 30.28 18.05 -69.04
N SER A 11 29.53 17.06 -68.64
CA SER A 11 28.26 17.27 -67.93
C SER A 11 28.56 17.77 -66.53
N ALA A 12 28.08 18.99 -66.24
CA ALA A 12 28.12 19.53 -64.88
C ALA A 12 27.26 18.64 -63.95
N LEU A 13 27.86 18.10 -62.90
CA LEU A 13 27.19 17.49 -61.78
C LEU A 13 26.34 18.55 -61.12
N GLU A 14 25.02 18.49 -61.24
CA GLU A 14 24.07 19.23 -60.41
C GLU A 14 24.22 18.77 -58.98
N VAL A 15 24.72 19.70 -58.12
CA VAL A 15 24.70 19.54 -56.68
C VAL A 15 23.23 19.61 -56.26
N PRO A 16 22.65 18.55 -55.59
CA PRO A 16 21.30 18.65 -55.09
C PRO A 16 21.19 19.78 -54.06
N ALA A 17 20.15 20.59 -54.18
CA ALA A 17 19.87 21.70 -53.29
C ALA A 17 19.80 21.20 -51.84
N PRO A 18 20.27 21.97 -50.87
CA PRO A 18 20.18 21.58 -49.45
C PRO A 18 18.71 21.45 -49.07
N PHE A 19 18.38 20.34 -48.39
CA PHE A 19 17.05 20.10 -47.88
C PHE A 19 16.62 21.30 -47.00
N PRO A 20 15.38 21.80 -47.16
CA PRO A 20 14.87 22.85 -46.29
C PRO A 20 14.79 22.34 -44.88
N LEU A 21 15.52 22.98 -43.97
CA LEU A 21 15.56 22.66 -42.53
C LEU A 21 14.27 23.07 -41.78
N ASP A 22 13.28 23.60 -42.49
CA ASP A 22 12.07 24.17 -41.87
C ASP A 22 10.95 23.16 -41.58
N ASP A 23 11.08 21.90 -41.99
CA ASP A 23 10.04 20.85 -41.75
C ASP A 23 10.37 19.91 -40.59
N LEU A 24 11.35 20.19 -39.75
CA LEU A 24 11.47 19.56 -38.44
C LEU A 24 10.55 20.25 -37.41
N HIS A 25 9.27 20.39 -37.76
CA HIS A 25 8.24 20.34 -36.74
C HIS A 25 8.29 18.93 -36.15
N VAL A 26 9.10 18.78 -35.10
CA VAL A 26 8.91 17.73 -34.12
C VAL A 26 7.45 17.89 -33.70
N LYS A 27 6.56 17.08 -34.29
CA LYS A 27 5.25 16.84 -33.74
C LYS A 27 5.55 16.40 -32.30
N ASN A 28 5.38 17.32 -31.35
CA ASN A 28 5.28 16.96 -29.96
C ASN A 28 4.19 15.91 -29.91
N ALA A 29 4.59 14.65 -29.85
CA ALA A 29 3.68 13.57 -29.48
C ALA A 29 2.98 14.08 -28.21
N PRO A 30 1.65 13.94 -28.09
CA PRO A 30 0.95 14.35 -26.89
C PRO A 30 1.76 13.79 -25.72
N GLU A 31 2.29 14.66 -24.86
CA GLU A 31 2.97 14.21 -23.64
C GLU A 31 1.94 13.34 -22.93
N GLU A 32 2.16 12.02 -22.96
CA GLU A 32 1.34 11.10 -22.19
C GLU A 32 1.42 11.62 -20.76
N GLU A 33 0.28 12.09 -20.23
CA GLU A 33 0.22 12.58 -18.87
C GLU A 33 0.61 11.43 -17.96
N ILE A 34 1.84 11.48 -17.44
CA ILE A 34 2.34 10.45 -16.52
C ILE A 34 1.48 10.53 -15.26
N PRO A 35 0.72 9.49 -14.93
CA PRO A 35 -0.16 9.50 -13.77
C PRO A 35 0.65 9.58 -12.48
N ASN A 36 0.06 10.18 -11.45
CA ASN A 36 0.68 10.22 -10.13
C ASN A 36 0.91 8.80 -9.61
N PRO A 37 2.10 8.47 -9.09
CA PRO A 37 2.43 7.12 -8.63
C PRO A 37 1.75 6.70 -7.32
N GLY A 38 1.05 7.61 -6.63
CA GLY A 38 0.51 7.37 -5.29
C GLY A 38 1.56 7.55 -4.20
N SER A 39 1.25 7.16 -2.98
CA SER A 39 2.16 7.28 -1.83
C SER A 39 3.16 6.13 -1.76
N LEU A 40 4.28 6.35 -1.09
CA LEU A 40 5.27 5.30 -0.85
C LEU A 40 4.73 4.27 0.16
N GLU A 41 3.81 4.65 1.04
CA GLU A 41 3.10 3.71 1.94
C GLU A 41 2.30 2.66 1.14
N ASP A 42 1.75 3.04 -0.02
CA ASP A 42 0.97 2.16 -0.90
C ASP A 42 1.85 1.36 -1.88
N LEU A 43 3.18 1.41 -1.74
CA LEU A 43 4.11 0.76 -2.67
C LEU A 43 3.83 -0.74 -2.84
N HIS A 44 3.58 -1.44 -1.75
CA HIS A 44 3.35 -2.89 -1.69
C HIS A 44 1.87 -3.27 -1.53
N LYS A 45 0.95 -2.32 -1.65
CA LYS A 45 -0.47 -2.49 -1.33
C LYS A 45 -1.12 -3.66 -2.08
N LYS A 46 -0.90 -3.75 -3.40
CA LYS A 46 -1.50 -4.81 -4.23
C LYS A 46 -1.13 -6.22 -3.76
N THR A 47 0.13 -6.43 -3.38
CA THR A 47 0.59 -7.72 -2.85
C THR A 47 0.02 -8.00 -1.47
N LYS A 48 0.02 -6.98 -0.59
CA LYS A 48 -0.50 -7.12 0.78
C LYS A 48 -2.01 -7.39 0.83
N GLU A 49 -2.77 -6.92 -0.15
CA GLU A 49 -4.22 -7.17 -0.24
C GLU A 49 -4.57 -8.63 -0.53
N ILE A 50 -3.66 -9.38 -1.18
CA ILE A 50 -3.85 -10.81 -1.47
C ILE A 50 -3.53 -11.67 -0.24
N LEU A 51 -2.62 -11.21 0.63
CA LEU A 51 -2.25 -11.94 1.83
C LEU A 51 -3.47 -12.21 2.72
N PRO A 52 -3.68 -13.46 3.18
CA PRO A 52 -4.80 -13.80 4.03
C PRO A 52 -4.62 -13.19 5.42
N ASN A 53 -5.62 -12.45 5.87
CA ASN A 53 -5.66 -11.88 7.23
C ASN A 53 -6.29 -12.90 8.17
N THR A 54 -5.47 -13.81 8.70
CA THR A 54 -5.96 -14.87 9.59
C THR A 54 -6.32 -14.34 10.96
N PHE A 55 -7.35 -14.93 11.55
CA PHE A 55 -7.80 -14.66 12.91
C PHE A 55 -8.15 -15.97 13.62
N GLU A 56 -8.10 -15.96 14.93
CA GLU A 56 -8.41 -17.10 15.78
C GLU A 56 -9.72 -16.87 16.52
N GLY A 57 -10.47 -17.96 16.77
CA GLY A 57 -11.70 -17.94 17.53
C GLY A 57 -12.92 -17.48 16.73
N ALA A 58 -13.97 -17.03 17.43
CA ALA A 58 -15.18 -16.55 16.81
C ALA A 58 -15.22 -15.02 16.78
N ARG A 59 -15.57 -14.45 15.63
CA ARG A 59 -15.69 -13.01 15.43
C ARG A 59 -17.05 -12.68 14.82
N ILE A 60 -17.77 -11.78 15.46
CA ILE A 60 -19.04 -11.27 14.96
C ILE A 60 -18.89 -9.77 14.74
N VAL A 61 -19.17 -9.31 13.55
CA VAL A 61 -19.12 -7.89 13.17
C VAL A 61 -20.51 -7.47 12.72
N LEU A 62 -21.09 -6.51 13.42
CA LEU A 62 -22.37 -5.91 13.07
C LEU A 62 -22.10 -4.48 12.60
N SER A 63 -22.32 -4.23 11.33
CA SER A 63 -22.15 -2.94 10.69
C SER A 63 -23.51 -2.33 10.42
N LYS A 64 -23.76 -1.11 10.89
CA LYS A 64 -25.02 -0.42 10.68
C LYS A 64 -24.77 1.02 10.20
N PRO A 65 -25.13 1.35 8.96
CA PRO A 65 -25.16 2.73 8.54
C PRO A 65 -26.35 3.43 9.22
N LEU A 66 -26.10 4.48 9.97
CA LEU A 66 -27.13 5.31 10.60
C LEU A 66 -27.54 6.48 9.71
N SER A 67 -26.62 6.97 8.89
CA SER A 67 -26.86 7.96 7.84
C SER A 67 -25.91 7.72 6.68
N GLN A 68 -26.04 8.50 5.60
CA GLN A 68 -25.10 8.45 4.47
C GLN A 68 -23.66 8.80 4.86
N GLN A 69 -23.49 9.54 5.97
CA GLN A 69 -22.20 10.02 6.44
C GLN A 69 -21.72 9.31 7.71
N PHE A 70 -22.60 8.59 8.40
CA PHE A 70 -22.28 8.03 9.71
C PHE A 70 -22.61 6.54 9.79
N GLN A 71 -21.58 5.76 10.12
CA GLN A 71 -21.65 4.31 10.26
C GLN A 71 -21.13 3.88 11.63
N VAL A 72 -21.76 2.88 12.20
CA VAL A 72 -21.37 2.26 13.47
C VAL A 72 -21.10 0.79 13.25
N VAL A 73 -20.03 0.30 13.86
CA VAL A 73 -19.64 -1.10 13.79
C VAL A 73 -19.40 -1.65 15.18
N HIS A 74 -20.08 -2.75 15.48
CA HIS A 74 -19.89 -3.51 16.71
C HIS A 74 -19.12 -4.79 16.40
N THR A 75 -17.98 -4.99 17.02
CA THR A 75 -17.17 -6.18 16.85
C THR A 75 -17.09 -6.93 18.16
N MET A 76 -17.53 -8.17 18.15
CA MET A 76 -17.39 -9.11 19.26
C MET A 76 -16.37 -10.17 18.86
N THR A 77 -15.36 -10.39 19.68
CA THR A 77 -14.33 -11.41 19.46
C THR A 77 -14.30 -12.34 20.65
N LEU A 78 -14.47 -13.64 20.38
CA LEU A 78 -14.36 -14.72 21.36
C LEU A 78 -13.12 -15.53 21.01
N LEU A 79 -12.10 -15.44 21.84
CA LEU A 79 -10.82 -16.09 21.62
C LEU A 79 -10.69 -17.28 22.59
N PRO A 80 -10.24 -18.45 22.12
CA PRO A 80 -9.99 -19.59 22.98
C PRO A 80 -8.70 -19.47 23.80
N SER A 81 -7.86 -18.48 23.48
CA SER A 81 -6.55 -18.31 24.10
C SER A 81 -6.61 -17.40 25.33
N LEU A 82 -5.97 -17.84 26.43
CA LEU A 82 -5.78 -17.05 27.65
C LEU A 82 -4.89 -15.80 27.44
N ASN A 83 -4.10 -15.79 26.38
CA ASN A 83 -3.16 -14.69 26.09
C ASN A 83 -3.82 -13.50 25.38
N TYR A 84 -5.00 -13.70 24.78
CA TYR A 84 -5.75 -12.65 24.11
C TYR A 84 -7.17 -12.63 24.71
N PRO A 85 -7.53 -11.57 25.43
CA PRO A 85 -8.85 -11.49 26.05
C PRO A 85 -9.93 -11.41 24.95
N SER A 86 -10.97 -12.23 25.12
CA SER A 86 -12.22 -12.02 24.40
C SER A 86 -12.72 -10.61 24.68
N GLY A 87 -13.18 -9.89 23.67
CA GLY A 87 -13.53 -8.51 23.85
C GLY A 87 -14.61 -8.03 22.89
N TYR A 88 -15.26 -6.99 23.33
CA TYR A 88 -16.15 -6.18 22.52
C TYR A 88 -15.39 -4.93 22.06
N ARG A 89 -15.63 -4.51 20.85
CA ARG A 89 -15.06 -3.28 20.28
C ARG A 89 -16.14 -2.50 19.56
N PHE A 90 -16.21 -1.23 19.88
CA PHE A 90 -17.13 -0.29 19.25
C PHE A 90 -16.35 0.63 18.34
N ASN A 91 -16.77 0.70 17.10
CA ASN A 91 -16.18 1.60 16.11
C ASN A 91 -17.27 2.51 15.54
N ALA A 92 -16.97 3.79 15.41
CA ALA A 92 -17.79 4.79 14.77
C ALA A 92 -16.99 5.48 13.66
N THR A 93 -17.58 5.58 12.48
CA THR A 93 -16.96 6.24 11.33
C THR A 93 -17.87 7.33 10.82
N PHE A 94 -17.33 8.52 10.69
CA PHE A 94 -17.97 9.68 10.04
C PHE A 94 -17.19 9.99 8.77
N VAL A 95 -17.93 10.14 7.66
CA VAL A 95 -17.38 10.46 6.33
C VAL A 95 -18.06 11.71 5.83
N ASP A 96 -17.29 12.77 5.68
CA ASP A 96 -17.77 14.02 5.08
C ASP A 96 -17.47 13.99 3.57
N VAL A 97 -18.52 13.97 2.77
CA VAL A 97 -18.43 13.95 1.31
C VAL A 97 -18.76 15.35 0.80
N ASP A 98 -17.82 15.99 0.12
CA ASP A 98 -18.07 17.26 -0.54
C ASP A 98 -19.05 17.04 -1.71
N MET A 99 -20.16 17.81 -1.72
CA MET A 99 -21.15 17.75 -2.81
C MET A 99 -20.56 18.14 -4.18
N LYS A 100 -19.41 18.81 -4.21
CA LYS A 100 -18.75 19.20 -5.46
C LYS A 100 -17.93 18.07 -6.08
N ASN A 101 -17.37 17.18 -5.25
CA ASN A 101 -16.58 16.02 -5.68
C ASN A 101 -16.99 14.78 -4.89
N PRO A 102 -18.10 14.10 -5.27
CA PRO A 102 -18.60 12.96 -4.51
C PRO A 102 -17.67 11.71 -4.55
N GLN A 103 -16.62 11.73 -5.35
CA GLN A 103 -15.69 10.60 -5.48
C GLN A 103 -14.61 10.57 -4.40
N GLU A 104 -14.27 11.72 -3.80
CA GLU A 104 -13.25 11.79 -2.76
C GLU A 104 -13.86 12.42 -1.49
N PRO A 105 -13.81 11.71 -0.33
CA PRO A 105 -14.28 12.28 0.92
C PRO A 105 -13.33 13.39 1.37
N ASN A 106 -13.91 14.53 1.79
CA ASN A 106 -13.16 15.66 2.32
C ASN A 106 -12.56 15.36 3.69
N SER A 107 -13.33 14.66 4.54
CA SER A 107 -12.88 14.25 5.86
C SER A 107 -13.41 12.87 6.22
N ILE A 108 -12.55 12.05 6.84
CA ILE A 108 -12.92 10.78 7.45
C ILE A 108 -12.47 10.82 8.89
N LEU A 109 -13.39 10.62 9.81
CA LEU A 109 -13.10 10.47 11.23
C LEU A 109 -13.56 9.09 11.68
N THR A 110 -12.63 8.29 12.18
CA THR A 110 -12.89 6.94 12.70
C THR A 110 -12.42 6.85 14.13
N GLY A 111 -13.28 6.41 15.01
CA GLY A 111 -12.97 6.14 16.41
C GLY A 111 -13.27 4.68 16.76
N ASP A 112 -12.37 4.05 17.49
CA ASP A 112 -12.46 2.65 17.93
C ASP A 112 -12.14 2.58 19.42
N ILE A 113 -13.05 2.05 20.21
CA ILE A 113 -12.90 1.93 21.66
C ILE A 113 -13.24 0.53 22.13
N ASP A 114 -12.49 0.04 23.10
CA ASP A 114 -12.79 -1.21 23.80
C ASP A 114 -13.21 -0.95 25.25
N PRO A 115 -13.83 -1.92 25.95
CA PRO A 115 -14.23 -1.78 27.35
C PRO A 115 -13.08 -1.63 28.32
N SER A 116 -11.84 -1.95 27.91
CA SER A 116 -10.63 -1.78 28.72
C SER A 116 -10.13 -0.33 28.69
N GLY A 117 -10.82 0.57 27.98
CA GLY A 117 -10.44 1.98 27.83
C GLY A 117 -9.35 2.24 26.81
N ASN A 118 -9.01 1.28 25.95
CA ASN A 118 -8.12 1.53 24.82
C ASN A 118 -8.91 2.24 23.71
N LEU A 119 -8.40 3.36 23.25
CA LEU A 119 -8.99 4.20 22.21
C LEU A 119 -8.01 4.34 21.05
N ASN A 120 -8.50 4.07 19.84
CA ASN A 120 -7.80 4.43 18.62
C ASN A 120 -8.66 5.43 17.85
N ALA A 121 -8.11 6.58 17.51
CA ALA A 121 -8.79 7.58 16.70
C ALA A 121 -7.94 7.87 15.47
N THR A 122 -8.59 7.90 14.31
CA THR A 122 -7.96 8.25 13.03
C THR A 122 -8.77 9.36 12.39
N MET A 123 -8.12 10.43 12.02
CA MET A 123 -8.68 11.54 11.27
C MET A 123 -7.90 11.69 9.98
N ILE A 124 -8.60 11.67 8.86
CA ILE A 124 -8.06 11.97 7.55
C ILE A 124 -8.78 13.21 7.05
N HIS A 125 -8.04 14.23 6.64
CA HIS A 125 -8.62 15.47 6.13
C HIS A 125 -7.87 15.94 4.89
N GLN A 126 -8.61 16.32 3.86
CA GLN A 126 -8.07 16.97 2.67
C GLN A 126 -8.11 18.49 2.87
N PHE A 127 -6.92 19.11 3.03
CA PHE A 127 -6.80 20.58 3.11
C PHE A 127 -6.92 21.27 1.76
N GLY A 128 -7.04 20.49 0.67
CA GLY A 128 -7.15 20.96 -0.70
C GLY A 128 -6.84 19.88 -1.71
N PRO A 129 -6.83 20.18 -3.01
CA PRO A 129 -6.68 19.16 -4.06
C PRO A 129 -5.32 18.45 -4.05
N ARG A 130 -4.32 19.01 -3.36
CA ARG A 130 -2.95 18.47 -3.32
C ARG A 130 -2.46 18.08 -1.93
N TRP A 131 -3.11 18.55 -0.86
CA TRP A 131 -2.68 18.32 0.52
C TRP A 131 -3.64 17.43 1.25
N LYS A 132 -3.13 16.35 1.82
CA LYS A 132 -3.86 15.41 2.66
C LYS A 132 -3.15 15.25 3.99
N GLY A 133 -3.89 15.42 5.08
CA GLY A 133 -3.41 15.15 6.44
C GLY A 133 -4.07 13.91 7.00
N LYS A 134 -3.30 13.07 7.68
CA LYS A 134 -3.79 11.93 8.43
C LYS A 134 -3.23 12.03 9.84
N PHE A 135 -4.09 12.04 10.83
CA PHE A 135 -3.74 12.04 12.24
C PHE A 135 -4.29 10.77 12.87
N GLN A 136 -3.45 10.11 13.62
CA GLN A 136 -3.79 8.88 14.31
C GLN A 136 -3.34 9.00 15.75
N ALA A 137 -4.25 8.78 16.69
CA ALA A 137 -3.98 8.78 18.12
C ALA A 137 -4.39 7.43 18.70
N GLN A 138 -3.51 6.87 19.51
CA GLN A 138 -3.74 5.64 20.23
C GLN A 138 -3.54 5.92 21.72
N MET A 139 -4.53 5.60 22.53
CA MET A 139 -4.47 5.69 23.98
C MET A 139 -4.70 4.30 24.53
N SER A 140 -3.84 3.85 25.45
CA SER A 140 -4.02 2.58 26.15
C SER A 140 -3.94 2.83 27.64
N GLN A 141 -4.98 2.47 28.36
CA GLN A 141 -5.04 2.60 29.81
C GLN A 141 -4.15 1.58 30.52
N THR A 142 -3.99 0.40 29.93
CA THR A 142 -3.24 -0.72 30.55
C THR A 142 -1.72 -0.54 30.48
N SER A 143 -1.20 0.17 29.47
CA SER A 143 0.25 0.24 29.24
C SER A 143 0.86 1.62 29.48
N ASN A 144 0.10 2.64 29.94
CA ASN A 144 0.53 4.04 29.97
C ASN A 144 1.19 4.53 28.66
N MET A 145 0.96 3.81 27.55
CA MET A 145 1.49 4.16 26.25
C MET A 145 0.40 4.86 25.45
N SER A 146 0.43 6.17 25.45
CA SER A 146 -0.28 6.97 24.46
C SER A 146 0.68 7.27 23.33
N GLY A 147 0.23 7.01 22.11
CA GLY A 147 0.99 7.27 20.90
C GLY A 147 0.22 8.18 19.96
N GLY A 148 0.93 9.07 19.27
CA GLY A 148 0.37 9.89 18.21
C GLY A 148 1.21 9.80 16.96
N GLN A 149 0.53 9.75 15.81
CA GLN A 149 1.16 9.79 14.50
C GLN A 149 0.46 10.85 13.64
N GLY A 150 1.24 11.72 13.04
CA GLY A 150 0.77 12.69 12.06
C GLY A 150 1.46 12.46 10.74
N ILE A 151 0.69 12.41 9.64
CA ILE A 151 1.18 12.27 8.29
C ILE A 151 0.65 13.44 7.48
N MET A 152 1.54 14.15 6.83
CA MET A 152 1.21 15.19 5.85
C MET A 152 1.69 14.72 4.48
N GLU A 153 0.76 14.59 3.54
CA GLU A 153 1.01 14.15 2.17
C GLU A 153 0.77 15.29 1.19
N TYR A 154 1.71 15.50 0.29
CA TYR A 154 1.59 16.41 -0.83
C TYR A 154 1.59 15.65 -2.14
N LYS A 155 0.49 15.74 -2.90
CA LYS A 155 0.34 15.14 -4.22
C LYS A 155 0.66 16.15 -5.31
N GLY A 156 1.79 15.98 -5.97
CA GLY A 156 2.13 16.68 -7.21
C GLY A 156 1.53 15.97 -8.43
N ASN A 157 1.79 16.47 -9.63
CA ASN A 157 1.32 15.84 -10.86
C ASN A 157 2.00 14.50 -11.12
N ARG A 158 3.34 14.42 -10.93
CA ARG A 158 4.18 13.24 -11.22
C ARG A 158 4.87 12.67 -9.98
N PHE A 159 4.60 13.22 -8.80
CA PHE A 159 5.26 12.81 -7.56
C PHE A 159 4.35 12.95 -6.36
N THR A 160 4.67 12.22 -5.30
CA THR A 160 4.04 12.35 -3.99
C THR A 160 5.14 12.40 -2.94
N SER A 161 5.04 13.37 -2.04
CA SER A 161 5.93 13.51 -0.89
C SER A 161 5.11 13.42 0.38
N SER A 162 5.59 12.67 1.37
CA SER A 162 4.96 12.60 2.68
C SER A 162 5.96 12.83 3.79
N LEU A 163 5.48 13.45 4.85
CA LEU A 163 6.21 13.66 6.09
C LEU A 163 5.39 13.05 7.23
N THR A 164 5.97 12.08 7.91
CA THR A 164 5.35 11.37 9.02
C THR A 164 6.10 11.67 10.31
N GLY A 165 5.37 12.07 11.34
CA GLY A 165 5.89 12.20 12.69
C GLY A 165 5.20 11.20 13.61
N VAL A 166 5.97 10.40 14.36
CA VAL A 166 5.46 9.38 15.27
C VAL A 166 5.99 9.67 16.66
N ASN A 167 5.07 9.74 17.63
CA ASN A 167 5.38 9.92 19.05
C ASN A 167 6.36 11.07 19.30
N ILE A 168 6.11 12.22 18.70
CA ILE A 168 6.93 13.41 18.87
C ILE A 168 6.69 13.96 20.28
N ASP A 169 7.69 13.85 21.14
CA ASP A 169 7.72 14.42 22.47
C ASP A 169 8.70 15.60 22.49
N VAL A 170 8.13 16.79 22.57
CA VAL A 170 8.91 18.04 22.60
C VAL A 170 9.62 18.22 23.95
N VAL A 171 9.05 17.66 25.03
CA VAL A 171 9.61 17.80 26.40
C VAL A 171 10.86 16.94 26.56
N ASN A 172 10.78 15.67 26.16
CA ASN A 172 11.89 14.72 26.26
C ASN A 172 12.79 14.69 25.02
N ASN A 173 12.49 15.54 24.02
CA ASN A 173 13.19 15.59 22.74
C ASN A 173 13.36 14.21 22.11
N SER A 174 12.26 13.46 22.01
CA SER A 174 12.23 12.12 21.46
C SER A 174 11.13 11.97 20.41
N GLY A 175 11.37 11.11 19.43
CA GLY A 175 10.38 10.84 18.38
C GLY A 175 11.01 10.18 17.17
N ILE A 176 10.13 9.87 16.21
CA ILE A 176 10.52 9.34 14.91
C ILE A 176 9.95 10.26 13.84
N MET A 177 10.79 10.69 12.91
CA MET A 177 10.39 11.45 11.72
C MET A 177 10.74 10.65 10.48
N VAL A 178 9.78 10.49 9.58
CA VAL A 178 9.98 9.79 8.30
C VAL A 178 9.59 10.72 7.18
N ALA A 179 10.53 10.98 6.29
CA ALA A 179 10.31 11.72 5.05
C ALA A 179 10.37 10.75 3.88
N GLN A 180 9.35 10.79 3.03
CA GLN A 180 9.21 9.90 1.88
C GLN A 180 8.96 10.72 0.62
N HIS A 181 9.54 10.29 -0.46
CA HIS A 181 9.34 10.88 -1.78
C HIS A 181 9.27 9.80 -2.84
N LEU A 182 8.23 9.82 -3.67
CA LEU A 182 8.06 8.90 -4.80
C LEU A 182 7.78 9.69 -6.06
N HIS A 183 8.55 9.47 -7.12
CA HIS A 183 8.46 10.16 -8.40
C HIS A 183 8.24 9.17 -9.55
N ALA A 184 7.25 9.44 -10.39
CA ALA A 184 7.04 8.68 -11.63
C ALA A 184 7.97 9.21 -12.72
N ILE A 185 8.90 8.36 -13.17
CA ILE A 185 9.81 8.65 -14.26
C ILE A 185 9.12 8.36 -15.60
N THR A 186 8.42 7.24 -15.66
CA THR A 186 7.60 6.82 -16.80
C THR A 186 6.22 6.40 -16.29
N PRO A 187 5.21 6.23 -17.17
CA PRO A 187 3.91 5.71 -16.74
C PRO A 187 3.98 4.38 -15.99
N SER A 188 5.02 3.57 -16.27
CA SER A 188 5.21 2.24 -15.68
C SER A 188 6.23 2.22 -14.55
N ILE A 189 7.15 3.19 -14.46
CA ILE A 189 8.27 3.17 -13.51
C ILE A 189 8.17 4.36 -12.57
N ALA A 190 8.18 4.07 -11.26
CA ALA A 190 8.32 5.07 -10.22
C ALA A 190 9.52 4.73 -9.33
N LEU A 191 10.32 5.73 -9.02
CA LEU A 191 11.45 5.63 -8.09
C LEU A 191 11.26 6.61 -6.94
N GLY A 192 11.73 6.22 -5.77
CA GLY A 192 11.60 7.03 -4.57
C GLY A 192 12.67 6.78 -3.55
N CYS A 193 12.62 7.55 -2.50
CA CYS A 193 13.47 7.38 -1.33
C CYS A 193 12.67 7.63 -0.05
N GLU A 194 13.12 6.97 1.00
CA GLU A 194 12.63 7.13 2.35
C GLU A 194 13.81 7.45 3.28
N MET A 195 13.62 8.42 4.14
CA MET A 195 14.55 8.77 5.19
C MET A 195 13.82 8.72 6.52
N ALA A 196 14.18 7.79 7.38
CA ALA A 196 13.66 7.65 8.73
C ALA A 196 14.72 8.10 9.73
N ARG A 197 14.37 9.08 10.57
CA ARG A 197 15.23 9.58 11.65
C ARG A 197 14.55 9.34 13.01
N GLN A 198 15.20 8.56 13.84
CA GLN A 198 14.82 8.36 15.23
C GLN A 198 15.75 9.17 16.11
N TYR A 199 15.20 9.91 17.05
CA TYR A 199 15.96 10.69 18.02
C TYR A 199 15.38 10.51 19.43
N GLY A 200 16.23 10.62 20.44
CA GLY A 200 15.83 10.43 21.83
C GLY A 200 16.97 9.97 22.72
N ASN A 201 16.78 10.09 24.03
CA ASN A 201 17.77 9.71 25.04
C ASN A 201 18.09 8.20 25.04
N ASN A 202 17.17 7.36 24.53
CA ASN A 202 17.32 5.90 24.47
C ASN A 202 18.01 5.43 23.18
N VAL A 203 18.37 6.38 22.28
CA VAL A 203 19.02 6.05 21.01
C VAL A 203 20.53 6.17 21.15
N PRO A 204 21.32 5.15 20.78
CA PRO A 204 22.78 5.25 20.79
C PRO A 204 23.25 6.43 19.94
N GLY A 205 24.03 7.35 20.54
CA GLY A 205 24.48 8.58 19.88
C GLY A 205 23.42 9.69 19.77
N GLY A 206 22.27 9.56 20.47
CA GLY A 206 21.22 10.58 20.50
C GLY A 206 20.31 10.65 19.26
N SER A 207 20.77 10.18 18.12
CA SER A 207 19.94 10.05 16.91
C SER A 207 20.49 9.01 15.93
N MET A 208 19.58 8.33 15.24
CA MET A 208 19.90 7.36 14.20
C MET A 208 19.09 7.67 12.95
N THR A 209 19.73 7.64 11.80
CA THR A 209 19.07 7.92 10.52
C THR A 209 19.26 6.74 9.58
N PHE A 210 18.16 6.28 9.00
CA PHE A 210 18.13 5.21 8.01
C PHE A 210 17.65 5.79 6.69
N VAL A 211 18.28 5.36 5.60
CA VAL A 211 17.89 5.74 4.25
C VAL A 211 17.57 4.46 3.48
N SER A 212 16.45 4.47 2.78
CA SER A 212 15.99 3.38 1.93
C SER A 212 15.64 3.91 0.55
N LEU A 213 15.89 3.12 -0.48
CA LEU A 213 15.52 3.39 -1.86
C LEU A 213 14.28 2.56 -2.20
N ALA A 214 13.34 3.18 -2.88
CA ALA A 214 12.10 2.56 -3.32
C ALA A 214 12.02 2.52 -4.84
N GLY A 215 11.49 1.44 -5.39
CA GLY A 215 11.25 1.29 -6.81
C GLY A 215 9.95 0.53 -7.05
N ARG A 216 9.19 0.95 -8.07
CA ARG A 216 7.99 0.25 -8.52
C ARG A 216 7.96 0.21 -10.02
N TYR A 217 7.74 -0.97 -10.55
CA TYR A 217 7.41 -1.21 -11.95
C TYR A 217 5.99 -1.75 -12.03
N CYS A 218 5.10 -1.02 -12.68
CA CYS A 218 3.68 -1.34 -12.78
C CYS A 218 3.27 -1.50 -14.23
N THR A 219 2.70 -2.66 -14.55
CA THR A 219 2.06 -2.98 -15.81
C THR A 219 0.59 -3.33 -15.53
N PRO A 220 -0.31 -3.36 -16.50
CA PRO A 220 -1.69 -3.75 -16.26
C PRO A 220 -1.84 -5.12 -15.59
N ASP A 221 -0.99 -6.10 -15.96
CA ASP A 221 -1.09 -7.49 -15.52
C ASP A 221 -0.21 -7.80 -14.29
N TYR A 222 0.91 -7.08 -14.10
CA TYR A 222 1.80 -7.35 -12.98
C TYR A 222 2.41 -6.07 -12.39
N THR A 223 2.79 -6.15 -11.14
CA THR A 223 3.46 -5.05 -10.43
C THR A 223 4.63 -5.63 -9.62
N PHE A 224 5.81 -5.11 -9.87
CA PHE A 224 6.99 -5.37 -9.06
C PHE A 224 7.29 -4.15 -8.21
N SER A 225 7.52 -4.32 -6.93
CA SER A 225 7.88 -3.24 -6.02
C SER A 225 9.00 -3.68 -5.08
N ALA A 226 9.92 -2.77 -4.82
CA ALA A 226 11.10 -3.00 -4.01
C ALA A 226 11.34 -1.82 -3.08
N LEU A 227 11.66 -2.10 -1.83
CA LEU A 227 12.16 -1.14 -0.85
C LEU A 227 13.47 -1.71 -0.29
N ALA A 228 14.58 -1.06 -0.61
CA ALA A 228 15.91 -1.49 -0.21
C ALA A 228 16.55 -0.43 0.70
N GLY A 229 16.81 -0.80 1.94
CA GLY A 229 17.52 0.01 2.93
C GLY A 229 18.74 -0.72 3.48
N LEU A 230 19.52 -0.02 4.31
CA LEU A 230 20.66 -0.62 4.98
C LEU A 230 20.25 -1.68 6.03
N ALA A 231 19.05 -1.57 6.57
CA ALA A 231 18.55 -2.46 7.63
C ALA A 231 17.66 -3.59 7.09
N SER A 232 16.87 -3.33 6.05
CA SER A 232 15.87 -4.25 5.52
C SER A 232 15.75 -4.15 4.00
N LEU A 233 15.35 -5.27 3.40
CA LEU A 233 15.03 -5.40 1.99
C LEU A 233 13.64 -6.02 1.87
N ASN A 234 12.69 -5.29 1.29
CA ASN A 234 11.34 -5.76 1.01
C ASN A 234 11.11 -5.78 -0.49
N LEU A 235 10.83 -6.96 -1.03
CA LEU A 235 10.51 -7.16 -2.43
C LEU A 235 9.11 -7.75 -2.54
N CYS A 236 8.29 -7.17 -3.38
CA CYS A 236 6.95 -7.66 -3.63
C CYS A 236 6.70 -7.81 -5.13
N TYR A 237 6.11 -8.92 -5.49
CA TYR A 237 5.64 -9.21 -6.83
C TYR A 237 4.15 -9.52 -6.80
N TYR A 238 3.39 -8.88 -7.64
CA TYR A 238 1.96 -9.09 -7.84
C TYR A 238 1.70 -9.43 -9.29
N GLN A 239 0.87 -10.43 -9.55
CA GLN A 239 0.43 -10.81 -10.89
C GLN A 239 -1.06 -11.09 -10.91
N LYS A 240 -1.77 -10.46 -11.85
CA LYS A 240 -3.14 -10.75 -12.18
C LYS A 240 -3.16 -11.79 -13.31
N ALA A 241 -3.41 -13.05 -12.98
CA ALA A 241 -3.47 -14.12 -13.98
C ALA A 241 -4.81 -14.12 -14.72
N SER A 242 -5.90 -13.80 -14.02
CA SER A 242 -7.23 -13.56 -14.58
C SER A 242 -8.01 -12.61 -13.69
N ASP A 243 -9.24 -12.26 -14.08
CA ASP A 243 -10.13 -11.47 -13.21
C ASP A 243 -10.49 -12.22 -11.92
N GLU A 244 -10.45 -13.55 -11.95
CA GLU A 244 -10.80 -14.42 -10.83
C GLU A 244 -9.57 -14.93 -10.04
N LEU A 245 -8.34 -14.80 -10.59
CA LEU A 245 -7.13 -15.37 -10.00
C LEU A 245 -5.97 -14.39 -9.99
N GLN A 246 -5.44 -14.15 -8.79
CA GLN A 246 -4.33 -13.24 -8.54
C GLN A 246 -3.28 -13.93 -7.68
N PHE A 247 -2.00 -13.61 -7.93
CA PHE A 247 -0.86 -14.13 -7.20
C PHE A 247 -0.04 -12.99 -6.61
N GLY A 248 0.52 -13.23 -5.43
CA GLY A 248 1.42 -12.32 -4.75
C GLY A 248 2.60 -13.05 -4.13
N ILE A 249 3.79 -12.47 -4.24
CA ILE A 249 5.00 -12.97 -3.57
C ILE A 249 5.58 -11.81 -2.79
N GLU A 250 5.87 -12.02 -1.52
CA GLU A 250 6.52 -11.06 -0.64
C GLU A 250 7.80 -11.68 -0.07
N LEU A 251 8.90 -10.97 -0.21
CA LEU A 251 10.17 -11.28 0.43
C LEU A 251 10.50 -10.16 1.41
N ASP A 252 10.56 -10.48 2.69
CA ASP A 252 11.01 -9.59 3.75
C ASP A 252 12.31 -10.12 4.34
N SER A 253 13.37 -9.35 4.23
CA SER A 253 14.71 -9.71 4.70
C SER A 253 15.28 -8.60 5.57
N LYS A 254 15.69 -8.94 6.79
CA LYS A 254 16.46 -8.05 7.65
C LYS A 254 17.95 -8.29 7.38
N ILE A 255 18.58 -7.33 6.68
CA ILE A 255 19.98 -7.45 6.22
C ILE A 255 20.95 -7.64 7.40
N MET A 256 20.69 -6.97 8.53
CA MET A 256 21.54 -7.10 9.72
C MET A 256 21.41 -8.47 10.43
N LYS A 257 20.32 -9.20 10.16
CA LYS A 257 20.06 -10.53 10.70
C LYS A 257 19.50 -11.41 9.59
N MET A 258 20.37 -11.96 8.76
CA MET A 258 19.99 -12.84 7.63
C MET A 258 19.14 -14.05 8.05
N SER A 259 19.16 -14.43 9.32
CA SER A 259 18.32 -15.51 9.87
C SER A 259 16.83 -15.15 9.95
N GLU A 260 16.48 -13.88 9.80
CA GLU A 260 15.09 -13.38 9.83
C GLU A 260 14.59 -13.01 8.42
N THR A 261 14.90 -13.82 7.43
CA THR A 261 14.36 -13.66 6.07
C THR A 261 13.13 -14.53 5.91
N THR A 262 12.01 -13.93 5.53
CA THR A 262 10.76 -14.62 5.24
C THR A 262 10.35 -14.39 3.79
N CYS A 263 9.96 -15.48 3.12
CA CYS A 263 9.38 -15.43 1.79
C CYS A 263 7.96 -15.99 1.89
N THR A 264 6.99 -15.21 1.45
CA THR A 264 5.58 -15.58 1.48
C THR A 264 5.02 -15.60 0.07
N ILE A 265 4.40 -16.69 -0.31
CA ILE A 265 3.69 -16.84 -1.58
C ILE A 265 2.21 -16.90 -1.26
N ALA A 266 1.41 -16.05 -1.89
CA ALA A 266 -0.02 -15.97 -1.68
C ALA A 266 -0.78 -16.02 -3.00
N TYR A 267 -2.01 -16.50 -2.93
CA TYR A 267 -2.96 -16.40 -4.03
C TYR A 267 -4.35 -16.02 -3.52
N GLN A 268 -5.08 -15.34 -4.36
CA GLN A 268 -6.50 -15.04 -4.19
C GLN A 268 -7.25 -15.60 -5.38
N ALA A 269 -8.31 -16.38 -5.09
CA ALA A 269 -9.23 -16.91 -6.08
C ALA A 269 -10.65 -16.45 -5.73
N ASP A 270 -11.27 -15.73 -6.65
CA ASP A 270 -12.64 -15.26 -6.53
C ASP A 270 -13.53 -16.13 -7.41
N ILE A 271 -14.55 -16.76 -6.82
CA ILE A 271 -15.49 -17.65 -7.52
C ILE A 271 -16.86 -16.95 -7.56
N PRO A 272 -17.15 -16.12 -8.59
CA PRO A 272 -18.37 -15.31 -8.62
C PRO A 272 -19.66 -16.14 -8.65
N LYS A 273 -19.63 -17.34 -9.23
CA LYS A 273 -20.80 -18.25 -9.27
C LYS A 273 -21.24 -18.76 -7.91
N ALA A 274 -20.32 -18.82 -6.95
CA ALA A 274 -20.59 -19.33 -5.61
C ALA A 274 -20.56 -18.21 -4.56
N ASP A 275 -20.28 -16.97 -4.95
CA ASP A 275 -20.03 -15.82 -4.06
C ASP A 275 -18.96 -16.11 -2.99
N VAL A 276 -17.88 -16.80 -3.40
CA VAL A 276 -16.79 -17.23 -2.53
C VAL A 276 -15.49 -16.57 -2.98
N SER A 277 -14.76 -15.98 -2.04
CA SER A 277 -13.38 -15.53 -2.18
C SER A 277 -12.47 -16.37 -1.29
N VAL A 278 -11.41 -16.90 -1.85
CA VAL A 278 -10.41 -17.71 -1.14
C VAL A 278 -9.06 -17.00 -1.23
N LYS A 279 -8.47 -16.71 -0.09
CA LYS A 279 -7.10 -16.24 0.03
C LYS A 279 -6.29 -17.30 0.75
N ALA A 280 -5.15 -17.68 0.20
CA ALA A 280 -4.24 -18.59 0.87
C ALA A 280 -2.79 -18.15 0.66
N ALA A 281 -1.95 -18.43 1.65
CA ALA A 281 -0.53 -18.14 1.62
C ALA A 281 0.26 -19.26 2.31
N ILE A 282 1.49 -19.41 1.85
CA ILE A 282 2.51 -20.24 2.48
C ILE A 282 3.76 -19.40 2.67
N ASP A 283 4.36 -19.45 3.84
CA ASP A 283 5.62 -18.78 4.11
C ASP A 283 6.80 -19.76 4.24
N SER A 284 8.01 -19.21 4.23
CA SER A 284 9.27 -19.99 4.37
C SER A 284 9.42 -20.64 5.74
N THR A 285 8.62 -20.27 6.74
CA THR A 285 8.57 -20.91 8.06
C THR A 285 7.59 -22.10 8.10
N TRP A 286 7.15 -22.56 6.92
CA TRP A 286 6.17 -23.62 6.74
C TRP A 286 4.85 -23.36 7.46
N THR A 287 4.43 -22.09 7.49
CA THR A 287 3.10 -21.69 7.94
C THR A 287 2.17 -21.57 6.74
N VAL A 288 1.14 -22.37 6.72
CA VAL A 288 0.07 -22.29 5.72
C VAL A 288 -1.09 -21.53 6.33
N SER A 289 -1.53 -20.47 5.65
CA SER A 289 -2.61 -19.59 6.08
C SER A 289 -3.69 -19.54 5.03
N THR A 290 -4.96 -19.64 5.43
CA THR A 290 -6.09 -19.62 4.51
C THR A 290 -7.25 -18.83 5.12
N VAL A 291 -7.89 -17.98 4.29
CA VAL A 291 -9.15 -17.31 4.64
C VAL A 291 -10.13 -17.52 3.50
N ILE A 292 -11.31 -18.01 3.83
CA ILE A 292 -12.40 -18.26 2.91
C ILE A 292 -13.54 -17.32 3.31
N GLU A 293 -14.01 -16.50 2.41
CA GLU A 293 -15.13 -15.60 2.62
C GLU A 293 -16.26 -15.97 1.67
N LYS A 294 -17.46 -16.15 2.23
CA LYS A 294 -18.67 -16.47 1.47
C LYS A 294 -19.79 -15.48 1.79
N LYS A 295 -20.31 -14.82 0.76
CA LYS A 295 -21.52 -14.00 0.87
C LYS A 295 -22.76 -14.89 0.83
N LEU A 296 -23.60 -14.78 1.85
CA LEU A 296 -24.82 -15.59 2.00
C LEU A 296 -26.04 -14.84 1.43
N GLN A 297 -26.16 -14.81 0.12
CA GLN A 297 -27.34 -14.20 -0.54
C GLN A 297 -28.61 -15.00 -0.24
N PRO A 298 -29.79 -14.36 -0.01
CA PRO A 298 -30.06 -12.91 -0.13
C PRO A 298 -29.81 -12.12 1.14
N LEU A 299 -29.21 -12.69 2.17
CA LEU A 299 -28.93 -12.00 3.43
C LEU A 299 -27.68 -11.12 3.30
N PRO A 300 -27.65 -9.93 3.92
CA PRO A 300 -26.45 -9.09 3.97
C PRO A 300 -25.44 -9.65 4.99
N VAL A 301 -25.10 -10.93 4.84
CA VAL A 301 -24.21 -11.65 5.76
C VAL A 301 -23.07 -12.27 4.98
N THR A 302 -21.86 -12.03 5.46
CA THR A 302 -20.64 -12.69 4.96
C THR A 302 -20.10 -13.61 6.04
N LEU A 303 -19.94 -14.89 5.69
CA LEU A 303 -19.26 -15.88 6.52
C LEU A 303 -17.78 -15.88 6.16
N SER A 304 -16.90 -15.77 7.13
CA SER A 304 -15.46 -15.90 6.97
C SER A 304 -14.92 -17.07 7.79
N LEU A 305 -14.15 -17.94 7.16
CA LEU A 305 -13.45 -19.04 7.81
C LEU A 305 -11.95 -18.80 7.67
N SER A 306 -11.25 -18.80 8.77
CA SER A 306 -9.80 -18.59 8.84
C SER A 306 -9.12 -19.83 9.37
N GLY A 307 -8.00 -20.20 8.76
CA GLY A 307 -7.16 -21.29 9.24
C GLY A 307 -5.68 -20.93 9.08
N SER A 308 -4.89 -21.22 10.08
CA SER A 308 -3.44 -21.12 10.04
C SER A 308 -2.82 -22.34 10.67
N LEU A 309 -1.85 -22.96 9.97
CA LEU A 309 -1.13 -24.14 10.44
C LEU A 309 0.36 -23.91 10.27
N ASN A 310 1.08 -23.87 11.37
CA ASN A 310 2.54 -23.85 11.37
C ASN A 310 3.07 -25.27 11.56
N HIS A 311 3.68 -25.83 10.52
CA HIS A 311 4.21 -27.20 10.53
C HIS A 311 5.46 -27.36 11.40
N MET A 312 6.26 -26.31 11.56
CA MET A 312 7.51 -26.37 12.37
C MET A 312 7.21 -26.41 13.86
N SER A 313 6.23 -25.61 14.31
CA SER A 313 5.85 -25.54 15.73
C SER A 313 4.64 -26.41 16.08
N SER A 314 4.06 -27.11 15.09
CA SER A 314 2.83 -27.91 15.24
C SER A 314 1.68 -27.14 15.89
N LYS A 315 1.59 -25.83 15.60
CA LYS A 315 0.52 -24.95 16.09
C LYS A 315 -0.50 -24.75 14.99
N PHE A 316 -1.77 -24.89 15.35
CA PHE A 316 -2.87 -24.54 14.45
C PHE A 316 -3.79 -23.52 15.10
N GLN A 317 -4.39 -22.69 14.29
CA GLN A 317 -5.36 -21.67 14.69
C GLN A 317 -6.53 -21.75 13.73
N LEU A 318 -7.74 -21.74 14.27
CA LEU A 318 -8.97 -21.72 13.49
C LEU A 318 -9.82 -20.54 13.93
N GLY A 319 -10.44 -19.88 12.96
CA GLY A 319 -11.34 -18.77 13.19
C GLY A 319 -12.61 -18.89 12.34
N CYS A 320 -13.73 -18.48 12.92
CA CYS A 320 -15.02 -18.37 12.25
C CYS A 320 -15.56 -16.97 12.48
N GLY A 321 -15.88 -16.25 11.41
CA GLY A 321 -16.37 -14.87 11.44
C GLY A 321 -17.71 -14.72 10.74
N PHE A 322 -18.55 -13.86 11.29
CA PHE A 322 -19.80 -13.43 10.69
C PHE A 322 -19.79 -11.91 10.60
N VAL A 323 -19.96 -11.38 9.40
CA VAL A 323 -20.10 -9.95 9.15
C VAL A 323 -21.50 -9.69 8.63
N VAL A 324 -22.24 -8.83 9.34
CA VAL A 324 -23.61 -8.45 9.02
C VAL A 324 -23.63 -6.93 8.76
N GLY A 325 -24.14 -6.52 7.59
CA GLY A 325 -24.28 -5.10 7.25
C GLY A 325 -24.17 -4.84 5.77
#